data_6b3bcc8513d99208cd2568b7fa184abd
#
_entry.id   6b3bcc8513d99208cd2568b7fa184abd
#
_cell.length_a   1.000
_cell.length_b   1.000
_cell.length_c   1.000
_cell.angle_alpha   90.00
_cell.angle_beta   90.00
_cell.angle_gamma   90.00
#
_symmetry.space_group_name_H-M   'P 1'
#
loop_
_entity.id
_entity.type
_entity.pdbx_description
1 polymer ?
#
loop_
_entity_poly.entity_id
_entity_poly.type
_entity_poly.pdbx_seq_one_letter_code
_entity_poly.pdbx_strand_id
1 'polypeptide(L)'
;DILAGCVDEDVLHAAVRHHEKLDGSGYPRGLTAAELAPAERIVAVADVVSALVGTRSYKDAFPKQKVLALLRDQAERGLLDAEAVRVMARDYDQIMATVARASAPVAEAYRRVQEEYGWLVAQLKQRIPE
;
A
#
# COMPACT_ATOMS: atom_id res chain seq x y z
N ASP A 1 11.07 -16.85 9.94
CA ASP A 1 10.77 -15.41 9.73
C ASP A 1 12.01 -14.76 9.09
N ILE A 2 11.95 -14.47 7.78
CA ILE A 2 13.12 -14.05 6.97
C ILE A 2 13.68 -12.69 7.45
N LEU A 3 12.86 -11.87 8.06
CA LEU A 3 13.23 -10.52 8.53
C LEU A 3 13.67 -10.51 10.00
N ALA A 4 13.48 -11.57 10.75
CA ALA A 4 13.84 -11.62 12.15
C ALA A 4 15.37 -11.44 12.32
N GLY A 5 15.76 -10.43 13.09
CA GLY A 5 17.17 -10.07 13.32
C GLY A 5 17.82 -9.20 12.23
N CYS A 6 17.10 -8.86 11.15
CA CYS A 6 17.60 -7.97 10.09
C CYS A 6 17.06 -6.54 10.18
N VAL A 7 15.96 -6.34 10.89
CA VAL A 7 15.29 -5.03 11.08
C VAL A 7 14.85 -4.88 12.53
N ASP A 8 14.59 -3.65 12.94
CA ASP A 8 14.02 -3.37 14.27
C ASP A 8 12.66 -4.05 14.45
N GLU A 9 12.36 -4.44 15.68
CA GLU A 9 11.15 -5.21 16.03
C GLU A 9 9.86 -4.46 15.66
N ASP A 10 9.84 -3.13 15.84
CA ASP A 10 8.70 -2.29 15.44
C ASP A 10 8.47 -2.30 13.92
N VAL A 11 9.54 -2.29 13.13
CA VAL A 11 9.46 -2.40 11.66
C VAL A 11 8.96 -3.78 11.25
N LEU A 12 9.47 -4.83 11.90
CA LEU A 12 9.01 -6.20 11.68
C LEU A 12 7.53 -6.34 12.00
N HIS A 13 7.07 -5.83 13.12
CA HIS A 13 5.67 -5.88 13.52
C HIS A 13 4.77 -5.14 12.52
N ALA A 14 5.14 -3.93 12.12
CA ALA A 14 4.39 -3.18 11.11
C ALA A 14 4.29 -3.95 9.79
N ALA A 15 5.38 -4.57 9.33
CA ALA A 15 5.41 -5.35 8.11
C ALA A 15 4.56 -6.64 8.18
N VAL A 16 4.50 -7.29 9.33
CA VAL A 16 3.78 -8.58 9.48
C VAL A 16 2.29 -8.38 9.82
N ARG A 17 1.92 -7.25 10.44
CA ARG A 17 0.59 -7.00 11.01
C ARG A 17 -0.25 -5.99 10.25
N HIS A 18 0.18 -5.50 9.08
CA HIS A 18 -0.55 -4.47 8.31
C HIS A 18 -1.92 -4.94 7.79
N HIS A 19 -2.19 -6.24 7.79
CA HIS A 19 -3.51 -6.82 7.46
C HIS A 19 -4.38 -7.11 8.68
N GLU A 20 -3.90 -6.84 9.89
CA GLU A 20 -4.74 -6.92 11.09
C GLU A 20 -5.82 -5.83 11.07
N LYS A 21 -6.93 -6.09 11.77
CA LYS A 21 -8.06 -5.17 11.92
C LYS A 21 -8.32 -4.92 13.41
N LEU A 22 -8.74 -3.70 13.75
CA LEU A 22 -8.90 -3.34 15.17
C LEU A 22 -9.94 -4.17 15.93
N ASP A 23 -10.87 -4.80 15.23
CA ASP A 23 -11.89 -5.69 15.79
C ASP A 23 -11.44 -7.16 15.91
N GLY A 24 -10.20 -7.47 15.53
CA GLY A 24 -9.67 -8.84 15.56
C GLY A 24 -10.05 -9.71 14.36
N SER A 25 -10.75 -9.17 13.36
CA SER A 25 -11.13 -9.91 12.14
C SER A 25 -10.03 -10.02 11.11
N GLY A 26 -8.88 -9.37 11.34
CA GLY A 26 -7.72 -9.37 10.45
C GLY A 26 -6.89 -10.65 10.55
N TYR A 27 -5.73 -10.64 9.88
CA TYR A 27 -4.78 -11.75 9.89
C TYR A 27 -3.34 -11.22 9.91
N PRO A 28 -2.34 -12.01 10.31
CA PRO A 28 -2.34 -13.47 10.51
C PRO A 28 -2.73 -13.93 11.93
N ARG A 29 -2.88 -13.03 12.91
CA ARG A 29 -3.07 -13.37 14.31
C ARG A 29 -4.44 -13.04 14.87
N GLY A 30 -5.24 -12.21 14.19
CA GLY A 30 -6.51 -11.70 14.67
C GLY A 30 -6.33 -10.76 15.89
N LEU A 31 -5.31 -9.90 15.85
CA LEU A 31 -5.00 -8.95 16.91
C LEU A 31 -6.05 -7.85 16.97
N THR A 32 -6.39 -7.45 18.20
CA THR A 32 -7.35 -6.37 18.44
C THR A 32 -6.67 -5.01 18.61
N ALA A 33 -7.49 -3.95 18.69
CA ALA A 33 -6.99 -2.59 18.92
C ALA A 33 -6.06 -2.48 20.14
N ALA A 34 -6.32 -3.25 21.22
CA ALA A 34 -5.50 -3.21 22.43
C ALA A 34 -4.08 -3.78 22.23
N GLU A 35 -3.90 -4.61 21.21
CA GLU A 35 -2.66 -5.36 20.92
C GLU A 35 -1.85 -4.74 19.79
N LEU A 36 -2.46 -3.83 19.01
CA LEU A 36 -1.83 -3.16 17.88
C LEU A 36 -1.25 -1.80 18.30
N ALA A 37 0.04 -1.61 18.07
CA ALA A 37 0.72 -0.34 18.31
C ALA A 37 0.23 0.75 17.33
N PRO A 38 0.31 2.06 17.69
CA PRO A 38 -0.11 3.15 16.81
C PRO A 38 0.54 3.12 15.42
N ALA A 39 1.82 2.78 15.33
CA ALA A 39 2.53 2.66 14.06
C ALA A 39 1.94 1.56 13.16
N GLU A 40 1.59 0.41 13.71
CA GLU A 40 0.96 -0.71 12.99
C GLU A 40 -0.40 -0.31 12.42
N ARG A 41 -1.20 0.44 13.19
CA ARG A 41 -2.51 0.96 12.76
C ARG A 41 -2.39 1.97 11.62
N ILE A 42 -1.38 2.86 11.68
CA ILE A 42 -1.09 3.82 10.61
C ILE A 42 -0.69 3.08 9.33
N VAL A 43 0.18 2.07 9.43
CA VAL A 43 0.61 1.27 8.27
C VAL A 43 -0.58 0.51 7.67
N ALA A 44 -1.51 -0.01 8.47
CA ALA A 44 -2.74 -0.63 7.95
C ALA A 44 -3.61 0.34 7.13
N VAL A 45 -3.75 1.60 7.57
CA VAL A 45 -4.45 2.64 6.78
C VAL A 45 -3.70 2.94 5.49
N ALA A 46 -2.37 3.09 5.56
CA ALA A 46 -1.53 3.37 4.39
C ALA A 46 -1.58 2.24 3.35
N ASP A 47 -1.61 0.98 3.78
CA ASP A 47 -1.76 -0.18 2.89
C ASP A 47 -3.09 -0.15 2.14
N VAL A 48 -4.21 0.12 2.83
CA VAL A 48 -5.53 0.27 2.19
C VAL A 48 -5.52 1.40 1.17
N VAL A 49 -4.96 2.56 1.51
CA VAL A 49 -4.85 3.70 0.57
C VAL A 49 -4.02 3.30 -0.64
N SER A 50 -2.85 2.70 -0.44
CA SER A 50 -1.97 2.25 -1.52
C SER A 50 -2.67 1.27 -2.48
N ALA A 51 -3.44 0.33 -1.93
CA ALA A 51 -4.22 -0.60 -2.74
C ALA A 51 -5.33 0.06 -3.57
N LEU A 52 -5.93 1.15 -3.07
CA LEU A 52 -7.02 1.87 -3.74
C LEU A 52 -6.51 2.86 -4.79
N VAL A 53 -5.36 3.51 -4.55
CA VAL A 53 -4.79 4.53 -5.48
C VAL A 53 -3.79 3.93 -6.45
N GLY A 54 -3.30 2.72 -6.20
CA GLY A 54 -2.36 2.02 -7.09
C GLY A 54 -3.03 1.65 -8.42
N THR A 55 -2.44 2.09 -9.53
CA THR A 55 -2.80 1.59 -10.86
C THR A 55 -2.26 0.17 -11.02
N ARG A 56 -3.14 -0.81 -11.04
CA ARG A 56 -2.81 -2.19 -11.45
C ARG A 56 -3.15 -2.34 -12.93
N SER A 57 -2.49 -3.25 -13.62
CA SER A 57 -2.53 -3.45 -15.09
C SER A 57 -3.94 -3.54 -15.71
N TYR A 58 -5.01 -3.62 -14.93
CA TYR A 58 -6.39 -3.81 -15.36
C TYR A 58 -7.43 -3.05 -14.49
N LYS A 59 -7.01 -2.10 -13.64
CA LYS A 59 -7.95 -1.34 -12.82
C LYS A 59 -7.46 0.10 -12.63
N ASP A 60 -8.32 1.04 -12.98
CA ASP A 60 -8.08 2.47 -12.72
C ASP A 60 -8.02 2.77 -11.23
N ALA A 61 -7.18 3.72 -10.84
CA ALA A 61 -7.13 4.25 -9.49
C ALA A 61 -8.49 4.82 -9.07
N PHE A 62 -8.89 4.57 -7.81
CA PHE A 62 -10.12 5.17 -7.32
C PHE A 62 -9.96 6.69 -7.11
N PRO A 63 -10.98 7.48 -7.48
CA PRO A 63 -10.97 8.91 -7.21
C PRO A 63 -10.96 9.18 -5.70
N LYS A 64 -10.36 10.32 -5.30
CA LYS A 64 -10.19 10.75 -3.91
C LYS A 64 -11.45 10.55 -3.06
N GLN A 65 -12.60 11.01 -3.55
CA GLN A 65 -13.87 10.92 -2.80
C GLN A 65 -14.23 9.48 -2.46
N LYS A 66 -14.01 8.56 -3.39
CA LYS A 66 -14.28 7.13 -3.17
C LYS A 66 -13.30 6.51 -2.18
N VAL A 67 -12.02 6.86 -2.26
CA VAL A 67 -11.01 6.43 -1.29
C VAL A 67 -11.40 6.87 0.12
N LEU A 68 -11.71 8.16 0.29
CA LEU A 68 -12.09 8.72 1.59
C LEU A 68 -13.40 8.14 2.14
N ALA A 69 -14.37 7.85 1.28
CA ALA A 69 -15.63 7.21 1.69
C ALA A 69 -15.38 5.78 2.21
N LEU A 70 -14.55 5.00 1.51
CA LEU A 70 -14.19 3.65 1.94
C LEU A 70 -13.41 3.63 3.25
N LEU A 71 -12.47 4.56 3.45
CA LEU A 71 -11.72 4.66 4.69
C LEU A 71 -12.61 5.01 5.88
N ARG A 72 -13.55 5.94 5.69
CA ARG A 72 -14.53 6.32 6.74
C ARG A 72 -15.44 5.16 7.11
N ASP A 73 -15.99 4.46 6.12
CA ASP A 73 -16.80 3.26 6.35
C ASP A 73 -16.03 2.21 7.19
N GLN A 74 -14.78 1.95 6.85
CA GLN A 74 -13.98 1.00 7.62
C GLN A 74 -13.67 1.49 9.04
N ALA A 75 -13.45 2.79 9.23
CA ALA A 75 -13.24 3.35 10.56
C ALA A 75 -14.53 3.31 11.41
N GLU A 76 -15.70 3.64 10.83
CA GLU A 76 -17.00 3.56 11.49
C GLU A 76 -17.35 2.13 11.91
N ARG A 77 -16.94 1.15 11.14
CA ARG A 77 -17.07 -0.28 11.45
C ARG A 77 -16.04 -0.80 12.46
N GLY A 78 -15.13 0.05 12.94
CA GLY A 78 -14.09 -0.34 13.88
C GLY A 78 -12.99 -1.22 13.30
N LEU A 79 -12.80 -1.22 11.97
CA LEU A 79 -11.78 -2.02 11.28
C LEU A 79 -10.44 -1.29 11.18
N LEU A 80 -10.48 0.03 10.98
CA LEU A 80 -9.31 0.91 10.89
C LEU A 80 -9.32 1.95 12.01
N ASP A 81 -8.15 2.47 12.33
CA ASP A 81 -8.00 3.53 13.33
C ASP A 81 -8.62 4.84 12.84
N ALA A 82 -9.63 5.31 13.56
CA ALA A 82 -10.41 6.49 13.20
C ALA A 82 -9.56 7.78 13.21
N GLU A 83 -8.57 7.89 14.10
CA GLU A 83 -7.65 9.03 14.15
C GLU A 83 -6.74 9.04 12.92
N ALA A 84 -6.14 7.90 12.58
CA ALA A 84 -5.30 7.77 11.39
C ALA A 84 -6.10 8.07 10.11
N VAL A 85 -7.33 7.59 10.00
CA VAL A 85 -8.23 7.90 8.87
C VAL A 85 -8.59 9.38 8.83
N ARG A 86 -8.81 10.03 9.98
CA ARG A 86 -9.10 11.47 10.05
C ARG A 86 -7.91 12.30 9.56
N VAL A 87 -6.69 11.97 10.01
CA VAL A 87 -5.47 12.63 9.54
C VAL A 87 -5.28 12.44 8.04
N MET A 88 -5.44 11.19 7.55
CA MET A 88 -5.38 10.89 6.12
C MET A 88 -6.39 11.70 5.31
N ALA A 89 -7.62 11.85 5.80
CA ALA A 89 -8.66 12.63 5.09
C ALA A 89 -8.38 14.13 5.08
N ARG A 90 -7.84 14.68 6.18
CA ARG A 90 -7.48 16.09 6.29
C ARG A 90 -6.32 16.44 5.36
N ASP A 91 -5.28 15.64 5.34
CA ASP A 91 -4.01 15.94 4.70
C ASP A 91 -3.80 15.17 3.38
N TYR A 92 -4.87 14.61 2.81
CA TYR A 92 -4.83 13.67 1.66
C TYR A 92 -3.94 14.19 0.52
N ASP A 93 -4.16 15.40 0.04
CA ASP A 93 -3.45 15.94 -1.13
C ASP A 93 -1.95 16.13 -0.85
N GLN A 94 -1.61 16.57 0.37
CA GLN A 94 -0.23 16.73 0.80
C GLN A 94 0.48 15.36 0.94
N ILE A 95 -0.19 14.39 1.53
CA ILE A 95 0.32 13.01 1.65
C ILE A 95 0.55 12.42 0.27
N MET A 96 -0.45 12.51 -0.63
CA MET A 96 -0.33 11.97 -1.98
C MET A 96 0.75 12.65 -2.82
N ALA A 97 0.93 13.98 -2.68
CA ALA A 97 2.03 14.69 -3.32
C ALA A 97 3.41 14.22 -2.79
N THR A 98 3.51 13.91 -1.52
CA THR A 98 4.74 13.37 -0.92
C THR A 98 5.03 11.95 -1.41
N VAL A 99 4.01 11.10 -1.47
CA VAL A 99 4.11 9.75 -2.04
C VAL A 99 4.55 9.80 -3.51
N ALA A 100 3.94 10.66 -4.32
CA ALA A 100 4.31 10.83 -5.73
C ALA A 100 5.78 11.22 -5.90
N ARG A 101 6.27 12.17 -5.11
CA ARG A 101 7.69 12.56 -5.13
C ARG A 101 8.64 11.43 -4.70
N ALA A 102 8.28 10.71 -3.63
CA ALA A 102 9.11 9.62 -3.12
C ALA A 102 9.14 8.41 -4.06
N SER A 103 8.03 8.12 -4.76
CA SER A 103 7.93 6.99 -5.69
C SER A 103 8.46 7.28 -7.10
N ALA A 104 8.65 8.55 -7.48
CA ALA A 104 9.08 8.93 -8.82
C ALA A 104 10.36 8.22 -9.31
N PRO A 105 11.43 8.09 -8.52
CA PRO A 105 12.64 7.38 -8.97
C PRO A 105 12.38 5.89 -9.25
N VAL A 106 11.54 5.24 -8.44
CA VAL A 106 11.19 3.83 -8.61
C VAL A 106 10.33 3.63 -9.85
N ALA A 107 9.33 4.50 -10.06
CA ALA A 107 8.48 4.48 -11.25
C ALA A 107 9.29 4.68 -12.53
N GLU A 108 10.28 5.59 -12.51
CA GLU A 108 11.19 5.82 -13.63
C GLU A 108 12.07 4.61 -13.91
N ALA A 109 12.66 3.99 -12.88
CA ALA A 109 13.45 2.78 -13.02
C ALA A 109 12.61 1.62 -13.61
N TYR A 110 11.39 1.45 -13.13
CA TYR A 110 10.46 0.43 -13.64
C TYR A 110 10.11 0.66 -15.13
N ARG A 111 9.84 1.90 -15.53
CA ARG A 111 9.55 2.26 -16.91
C ARG A 111 10.72 1.91 -17.83
N ARG A 112 11.96 2.25 -17.45
CA ARG A 112 13.16 1.89 -18.22
C ARG A 112 13.29 0.38 -18.44
N VAL A 113 13.08 -0.40 -17.37
CA VAL A 113 13.11 -1.87 -17.47
C VAL A 113 12.04 -2.38 -18.44
N GLN A 114 10.84 -1.81 -18.42
CA GLN A 114 9.76 -2.19 -19.32
C GLN A 114 10.09 -1.85 -20.79
N GLU A 115 10.67 -0.69 -21.03
CA GLU A 115 11.11 -0.26 -22.37
C GLU A 115 12.21 -1.17 -22.91
N GLU A 116 13.24 -1.47 -22.10
CA GLU A 116 14.33 -2.37 -22.46
C GLU A 116 13.83 -3.80 -22.73
N TYR A 117 12.93 -4.31 -21.88
CA TYR A 117 12.32 -5.61 -22.07
C TYR A 117 11.47 -5.66 -23.35
N GLY A 118 10.68 -4.64 -23.61
CA GLY A 118 9.89 -4.51 -24.86
C GLY A 118 10.77 -4.52 -26.10
N TRP A 119 11.87 -3.77 -26.08
CA TRP A 119 12.85 -3.77 -27.18
C TRP A 119 13.48 -5.15 -27.38
N LEU A 120 13.88 -5.83 -26.30
CA LEU A 120 14.49 -7.17 -26.37
C LEU A 120 13.52 -8.20 -26.97
N VAL A 121 12.27 -8.20 -26.53
CA VAL A 121 11.22 -9.08 -27.07
C VAL A 121 10.98 -8.82 -28.55
N ALA A 122 10.96 -7.57 -28.98
CA ALA A 122 10.82 -7.20 -30.38
C ALA A 122 11.98 -7.75 -31.25
N GLN A 123 13.21 -7.65 -30.75
CA GLN A 123 14.41 -8.20 -31.43
C GLN A 123 14.35 -9.75 -31.52
N LEU A 124 13.93 -10.42 -30.48
CA LEU A 124 13.79 -11.88 -30.49
C LEU A 124 12.74 -12.35 -31.49
N LYS A 125 11.60 -11.68 -31.58
CA LYS A 125 10.53 -12.00 -32.54
C LYS A 125 10.99 -11.85 -34.01
N GLN A 126 11.89 -10.94 -34.28
CA GLN A 126 12.47 -10.77 -35.65
C GLN A 126 13.48 -11.86 -36.02
N ARG A 127 14.05 -12.57 -35.02
CA ARG A 127 15.09 -13.60 -35.23
C ARG A 127 14.56 -15.03 -35.24
N ILE A 128 13.30 -15.26 -34.90
CA ILE A 128 12.67 -16.58 -34.96
C ILE A 128 11.69 -16.53 -36.15
N PRO A 129 12.06 -17.07 -37.33
CA PRO A 129 11.09 -17.29 -38.39
C PRO A 129 10.09 -18.36 -37.94
N GLU A 130 8.81 -18.21 -38.38
CA GLU A 130 7.75 -19.19 -38.14
C GLU A 130 8.10 -20.56 -38.74
#